data_057f50416b340a83850ff9dbd2de2b0b
#
_entry.id   057f50416b340a83850ff9dbd2de2b0b
#
_cell.length_a   1.000
_cell.length_b   1.000
_cell.length_c   1.000
_cell.angle_alpha   90.00
_cell.angle_beta   90.00
_cell.angle_gamma   90.00
#
_symmetry.space_group_name_H-M   'P 1'
#
loop_
_entity.id
_entity.type
_entity.pdbx_description
1 polymer ?
#
loop_
_entity_poly.entity_id
_entity_poly.type
_entity_poly.pdbx_seq_one_letter_code
_entity_poly.pdbx_strand_id
1 'polypeptide(L)'
;MKNNMTNTSPNRSFTRAVAGITFCTIGTLTDIIELAEKMKALAKENPQPKAPEKRQPSFEEQANERRYLFSVAFTRFADALQTDVPTCADEHSFDDYAPTCAEATRVLKICRRFAEGLVTRVVTQPKERSRLGIALCGRTGTGKTHLASSIYYHLKAEGIEPVYMRASTFFTIFRGATGVSEVKMIRQLGRVSCLILDEIGRSALTPFEANKLQEVLDARARNGYPSILITNLQIDKLKDVLGSALASRIDQLFFPIACMWSDYRVKESAANLKPEEVF
;
A
#
# COMPACT_ATOMS: atom_id res chain seq x y z
N MET A 1 -13.09 26.79 -36.79
CA MET A 1 -12.41 27.87 -36.07
C MET A 1 -11.03 27.35 -35.65
N LYS A 2 -9.99 27.91 -36.24
CA LYS A 2 -8.58 27.49 -36.07
C LYS A 2 -8.01 28.22 -34.84
N ASN A 3 -7.55 27.52 -33.86
CA ASN A 3 -6.73 28.09 -32.77
C ASN A 3 -5.27 27.85 -33.06
N ASN A 4 -4.57 28.93 -33.37
CA ASN A 4 -3.13 29.01 -33.50
C ASN A 4 -2.51 28.91 -32.08
N MET A 5 -1.76 27.85 -31.79
CA MET A 5 -0.78 27.84 -30.72
C MET A 5 0.55 28.32 -31.28
N THR A 6 0.91 29.54 -30.95
CA THR A 6 2.24 30.11 -31.21
C THR A 6 3.24 29.50 -30.24
N ASN A 7 4.08 28.63 -30.75
CA ASN A 7 5.21 28.01 -30.06
C ASN A 7 6.40 28.99 -30.15
N THR A 8 6.58 29.85 -29.14
CA THR A 8 7.74 30.72 -29.00
C THR A 8 8.86 29.97 -28.29
N SER A 9 9.76 29.40 -29.05
CA SER A 9 11.02 28.80 -28.59
C SER A 9 12.04 29.92 -28.27
N PRO A 10 12.56 30.03 -27.02
CA PRO A 10 13.47 31.11 -26.62
C PRO A 10 14.95 30.88 -26.97
N ASN A 11 15.30 29.91 -27.79
CA ASN A 11 16.70 29.47 -27.93
C ASN A 11 17.37 29.80 -29.29
N ARG A 12 16.77 30.63 -30.15
CA ARG A 12 17.40 30.92 -31.46
C ARG A 12 18.45 32.04 -31.45
N SER A 13 18.49 32.92 -30.45
CA SER A 13 19.49 34.00 -30.39
C SER A 13 20.83 33.55 -29.80
N PHE A 14 20.80 32.62 -28.86
CA PHE A 14 22.06 32.12 -28.24
C PHE A 14 22.88 31.23 -29.18
N THR A 15 22.22 30.44 -30.00
CA THR A 15 22.88 29.56 -30.99
C THR A 15 23.53 30.35 -32.14
N ARG A 16 23.06 31.57 -32.40
CA ARG A 16 23.65 32.42 -33.45
C ARG A 16 24.90 33.14 -33.02
N ALA A 17 25.04 33.47 -31.72
CA ALA A 17 26.25 34.11 -31.18
C ALA A 17 27.42 33.14 -31.02
N VAL A 18 27.13 31.83 -30.86
CA VAL A 18 28.17 30.77 -30.73
C VAL A 18 28.58 30.22 -32.08
N ALA A 19 27.74 30.37 -33.14
CA ALA A 19 28.05 29.88 -34.50
C ALA A 19 29.16 30.66 -35.25
N GLY A 20 29.66 31.76 -34.69
CA GLY A 20 30.78 32.55 -35.25
C GLY A 20 32.17 32.11 -34.76
N ILE A 21 32.27 31.15 -33.88
CA ILE A 21 33.56 30.63 -33.40
C ILE A 21 33.84 29.32 -34.15
N THR A 22 34.69 29.41 -35.16
CA THR A 22 35.17 28.24 -35.88
C THR A 22 35.98 27.36 -34.93
N PHE A 23 35.52 26.17 -34.67
CA PHE A 23 36.22 25.15 -33.87
C PHE A 23 37.45 24.62 -34.65
N CYS A 24 38.43 25.46 -34.89
CA CYS A 24 39.74 25.02 -35.38
C CYS A 24 40.81 25.66 -34.49
N THR A 25 41.54 24.78 -33.81
CA THR A 25 42.76 25.10 -33.01
C THR A 25 42.51 25.77 -31.65
N ILE A 26 41.93 25.04 -30.70
CA ILE A 26 42.21 25.26 -29.28
C ILE A 26 43.45 24.41 -28.96
N GLY A 27 44.65 24.99 -29.03
CA GLY A 27 45.92 24.27 -28.86
C GLY A 27 46.67 24.56 -27.57
N THR A 28 46.32 25.64 -26.87
CA THR A 28 47.07 26.04 -25.67
C THR A 28 46.17 26.42 -24.50
N LEU A 29 46.71 26.31 -23.29
CA LEU A 29 46.04 26.70 -22.07
C LEU A 29 45.59 28.18 -22.07
N THR A 30 46.36 29.03 -22.79
CA THR A 30 46.12 30.46 -22.97
C THR A 30 44.83 30.72 -23.76
N ASP A 31 44.57 29.93 -24.82
CA ASP A 31 43.38 30.07 -25.65
C ASP A 31 42.11 29.74 -24.85
N ILE A 32 42.19 28.78 -23.92
CA ILE A 32 41.06 28.39 -23.03
C ILE A 32 40.76 29.52 -22.04
N ILE A 33 41.79 30.18 -21.50
CA ILE A 33 41.64 31.28 -20.55
C ILE A 33 41.01 32.50 -21.24
N GLU A 34 41.46 32.84 -22.44
CA GLU A 34 40.92 33.95 -23.23
C GLU A 34 39.48 33.71 -23.66
N LEU A 35 39.13 32.47 -24.03
CA LEU A 35 37.76 32.08 -24.32
C LEU A 35 36.83 32.16 -23.07
N ALA A 36 37.33 31.74 -21.92
CA ALA A 36 36.61 31.83 -20.67
C ALA A 36 36.36 33.30 -20.24
N GLU A 37 37.31 34.19 -20.47
CA GLU A 37 37.16 35.65 -20.21
C GLU A 37 36.16 36.29 -21.17
N LYS A 38 36.22 35.95 -22.47
CA LYS A 38 35.22 36.38 -23.45
C LYS A 38 33.79 35.90 -23.10
N MET A 39 33.66 34.64 -22.66
CA MET A 39 32.35 34.12 -22.20
C MET A 39 31.85 34.84 -20.93
N LYS A 40 32.75 35.19 -20.01
CA LYS A 40 32.39 35.99 -18.82
C LYS A 40 31.94 37.38 -19.15
N ALA A 41 32.60 38.02 -20.15
CA ALA A 41 32.23 39.33 -20.63
C ALA A 41 30.83 39.33 -21.32
N LEU A 42 30.61 38.36 -22.23
CA LEU A 42 29.31 38.14 -22.89
C LEU A 42 28.17 37.83 -21.93
N ALA A 43 28.44 37.11 -20.83
CA ALA A 43 27.49 36.83 -19.78
C ALA A 43 27.12 38.05 -18.94
N LYS A 44 28.03 39.06 -18.85
CA LYS A 44 27.75 40.36 -18.19
C LYS A 44 26.91 41.28 -19.06
N GLU A 45 27.13 41.25 -20.38
CA GLU A 45 26.39 42.07 -21.33
C GLU A 45 24.97 41.57 -21.59
N ASN A 46 24.72 40.28 -21.37
CA ASN A 46 23.42 39.69 -21.57
C ASN A 46 23.04 38.87 -20.32
N PRO A 47 22.60 39.54 -19.24
CA PRO A 47 22.19 38.86 -18.02
C PRO A 47 21.03 37.92 -18.36
N GLN A 48 21.26 36.60 -18.17
CA GLN A 48 20.19 35.59 -18.31
C GLN A 48 19.00 36.05 -17.48
N PRO A 49 17.77 35.98 -18.01
CA PRO A 49 16.58 36.25 -17.21
C PRO A 49 16.65 35.38 -15.98
N LYS A 50 16.56 35.99 -14.80
CA LYS A 50 16.53 35.26 -13.53
C LYS A 50 15.50 34.17 -13.67
N ALA A 51 15.93 32.89 -13.48
CA ALA A 51 14.99 31.78 -13.46
C ALA A 51 13.85 32.17 -12.49
N PRO A 52 12.58 31.94 -12.87
CA PRO A 52 11.48 32.28 -12.00
C PRO A 52 11.73 31.65 -10.63
N GLU A 53 11.68 32.47 -9.58
CA GLU A 53 11.82 32.01 -8.22
C GLU A 53 10.86 30.85 -8.04
N LYS A 54 11.40 29.64 -7.83
CA LYS A 54 10.57 28.46 -7.57
C LYS A 54 9.81 28.75 -6.29
N ARG A 55 8.53 29.08 -6.42
CA ARG A 55 7.61 29.20 -5.30
C ARG A 55 7.80 27.95 -4.43
N GLN A 56 8.14 28.15 -3.16
CA GLN A 56 8.18 27.02 -2.24
C GLN A 56 6.76 26.46 -2.13
N PRO A 57 6.57 25.15 -2.40
CA PRO A 57 5.25 24.56 -2.33
C PRO A 57 4.70 24.70 -0.91
N SER A 58 3.41 24.94 -0.79
CA SER A 58 2.71 25.05 0.50
C SER A 58 2.88 23.74 1.29
N PHE A 59 2.67 23.78 2.60
CA PHE A 59 2.71 22.58 3.45
C PHE A 59 1.77 21.49 2.94
N GLU A 60 0.62 21.88 2.41
CA GLU A 60 -0.38 20.97 1.84
C GLU A 60 0.06 20.39 0.51
N GLU A 61 0.67 21.18 -0.38
CA GLU A 61 1.27 20.70 -1.63
C GLU A 61 2.41 19.70 -1.36
N GLN A 62 3.27 19.99 -0.38
CA GLN A 62 4.34 19.07 0.04
C GLN A 62 3.80 17.78 0.66
N ALA A 63 2.71 17.86 1.43
CA ALA A 63 2.06 16.70 2.00
C ALA A 63 1.43 15.83 0.91
N ASN A 64 0.79 16.43 -0.09
CA ASN A 64 0.19 15.73 -1.22
C ASN A 64 1.25 15.11 -2.12
N GLU A 65 2.35 15.80 -2.40
CA GLU A 65 3.48 15.25 -3.16
C GLU A 65 4.13 14.06 -2.42
N ARG A 66 4.33 14.16 -1.09
CA ARG A 66 4.81 13.04 -0.28
C ARG A 66 3.86 11.85 -0.30
N ARG A 67 2.54 12.09 -0.25
CA ARG A 67 1.52 11.03 -0.37
C ARG A 67 1.60 10.37 -1.74
N TYR A 68 1.70 11.16 -2.81
CA TYR A 68 1.82 10.66 -4.18
C TYR A 68 3.09 9.83 -4.37
N LEU A 69 4.25 10.35 -3.97
CA LEU A 69 5.52 9.62 -4.07
C LEU A 69 5.53 8.33 -3.22
N PHE A 70 4.91 8.37 -2.05
CA PHE A 70 4.74 7.20 -1.21
C PHE A 70 3.80 6.18 -1.85
N SER A 71 2.69 6.61 -2.41
CA SER A 71 1.75 5.78 -3.17
C SER A 71 2.44 5.08 -4.34
N VAL A 72 3.16 5.82 -5.20
CA VAL A 72 3.87 5.25 -6.37
C VAL A 72 4.95 4.24 -5.94
N ALA A 73 5.75 4.59 -4.94
CA ALA A 73 6.78 3.67 -4.43
C ALA A 73 6.16 2.44 -3.77
N PHE A 74 4.99 2.61 -3.17
CA PHE A 74 4.26 1.55 -2.51
C PHE A 74 3.51 0.65 -3.50
N THR A 75 2.89 1.18 -4.54
CA THR A 75 2.28 0.38 -5.62
C THR A 75 3.31 -0.57 -6.22
N ARG A 76 4.50 -0.07 -6.55
CA ARG A 76 5.61 -0.91 -7.04
C ARG A 76 6.04 -1.98 -6.02
N PHE A 77 6.01 -1.67 -4.74
CA PHE A 77 6.33 -2.62 -3.69
C PHE A 77 5.23 -3.68 -3.52
N ALA A 78 3.96 -3.27 -3.55
CA ALA A 78 2.81 -4.18 -3.47
C ALA A 78 2.76 -5.13 -4.68
N ASP A 79 2.99 -4.61 -5.89
CA ASP A 79 3.08 -5.41 -7.12
C ASP A 79 4.23 -6.43 -7.05
N ALA A 80 5.38 -6.02 -6.49
CA ALA A 80 6.53 -6.91 -6.28
C ALA A 80 6.29 -7.98 -5.20
N LEU A 81 5.35 -7.75 -4.28
CA LEU A 81 4.98 -8.69 -3.22
C LEU A 81 3.94 -9.73 -3.66
N GLN A 82 3.47 -9.69 -4.92
CA GLN A 82 2.42 -10.59 -5.41
C GLN A 82 1.26 -10.64 -4.41
N THR A 83 0.45 -9.59 -4.37
CA THR A 83 -0.72 -9.53 -3.48
C THR A 83 -1.68 -10.68 -3.81
N ASP A 84 -1.94 -11.56 -2.83
CA ASP A 84 -2.85 -12.70 -2.95
C ASP A 84 -4.34 -12.28 -2.88
N VAL A 85 -4.65 -11.09 -3.35
CA VAL A 85 -6.05 -10.61 -3.35
C VAL A 85 -6.88 -11.54 -4.22
N PRO A 86 -8.02 -12.02 -3.77
CA PRO A 86 -8.95 -12.74 -4.63
C PRO A 86 -9.30 -11.88 -5.86
N THR A 87 -9.08 -12.44 -7.06
CA THR A 87 -9.06 -11.69 -8.34
C THR A 87 -10.44 -11.31 -8.89
N CYS A 88 -11.51 -11.77 -8.28
CA CYS A 88 -12.88 -11.43 -8.69
C CYS A 88 -13.30 -10.11 -8.05
N ALA A 89 -12.80 -9.00 -8.59
CA ALA A 89 -13.09 -7.65 -8.08
C ALA A 89 -14.59 -7.33 -8.06
N ASP A 90 -15.33 -7.83 -9.05
CA ASP A 90 -16.77 -7.59 -9.21
C ASP A 90 -17.63 -8.43 -8.25
N GLU A 91 -17.06 -9.46 -7.60
CA GLU A 91 -17.77 -10.39 -6.72
C GLU A 91 -17.42 -10.23 -5.23
N HIS A 92 -16.64 -9.21 -4.88
CA HIS A 92 -16.13 -9.03 -3.50
C HIS A 92 -16.41 -7.64 -2.94
N SER A 93 -17.51 -7.01 -3.34
CA SER A 93 -18.00 -5.81 -2.67
C SER A 93 -18.78 -6.16 -1.40
N PHE A 94 -18.99 -5.18 -0.54
CA PHE A 94 -19.87 -5.37 0.61
C PHE A 94 -21.33 -5.64 0.21
N ASP A 95 -21.73 -5.23 -0.99
CA ASP A 95 -23.12 -5.37 -1.47
C ASP A 95 -23.37 -6.77 -2.04
N ASP A 96 -22.31 -7.46 -2.49
CA ASP A 96 -22.37 -8.86 -2.96
C ASP A 96 -22.34 -9.87 -1.81
N TYR A 97 -22.01 -9.42 -0.60
CA TYR A 97 -22.06 -10.31 0.56
C TYR A 97 -23.47 -10.60 1.00
N ALA A 98 -23.94 -11.83 0.82
CA ALA A 98 -25.26 -12.29 1.23
C ALA A 98 -25.22 -12.87 2.66
N PRO A 99 -25.61 -12.13 3.71
CA PRO A 99 -25.59 -12.63 5.07
C PRO A 99 -26.64 -13.71 5.28
N THR A 100 -26.25 -14.86 5.83
CA THR A 100 -27.15 -16.02 6.03
C THR A 100 -27.87 -16.02 7.38
N CYS A 101 -27.49 -15.13 8.30
CA CYS A 101 -28.06 -15.01 9.64
C CYS A 101 -27.84 -13.61 10.23
N ALA A 102 -28.44 -13.34 11.38
CA ALA A 102 -28.33 -12.04 12.05
C ALA A 102 -26.89 -11.70 12.46
N GLU A 103 -26.11 -12.71 12.88
CA GLU A 103 -24.69 -12.54 13.22
C GLU A 103 -23.86 -12.13 11.99
N ALA A 104 -24.08 -12.79 10.85
CA ALA A 104 -23.40 -12.43 9.59
C ALA A 104 -23.74 -10.99 9.16
N THR A 105 -25.03 -10.59 9.30
CA THR A 105 -25.45 -9.21 9.03
C THR A 105 -24.77 -8.20 9.95
N ARG A 106 -24.64 -8.55 11.25
CA ARG A 106 -23.94 -7.70 12.23
C ARG A 106 -22.46 -7.56 11.88
N VAL A 107 -21.79 -8.65 11.51
CA VAL A 107 -20.36 -8.65 11.14
C VAL A 107 -20.14 -7.85 9.86
N LEU A 108 -21.01 -7.99 8.84
CA LEU A 108 -20.98 -7.17 7.63
C LEU A 108 -21.02 -5.68 7.97
N LYS A 109 -21.95 -5.26 8.84
CA LYS A 109 -22.06 -3.86 9.29
C LYS A 109 -20.79 -3.38 10.02
N ILE A 110 -20.18 -4.24 10.83
CA ILE A 110 -18.93 -3.92 11.53
C ILE A 110 -17.79 -3.73 10.53
N CYS A 111 -17.63 -4.64 9.56
CA CYS A 111 -16.60 -4.54 8.54
C CYS A 111 -16.74 -3.30 7.66
N ARG A 112 -17.99 -2.96 7.25
CA ARG A 112 -18.26 -1.74 6.48
C ARG A 112 -17.91 -0.48 7.27
N ARG A 113 -18.35 -0.35 8.52
CA ARG A 113 -17.99 0.76 9.41
C ARG A 113 -16.50 0.84 9.71
N PHE A 114 -15.85 -0.30 9.82
CA PHE A 114 -14.41 -0.36 9.99
C PHE A 114 -13.68 0.21 8.77
N ALA A 115 -14.08 -0.18 7.55
CA ALA A 115 -13.51 0.34 6.30
C ALA A 115 -13.72 1.86 6.17
N GLU A 116 -14.94 2.36 6.38
CA GLU A 116 -15.28 3.79 6.38
C GLU A 116 -14.47 4.57 7.43
N GLY A 117 -14.34 4.00 8.64
CA GLY A 117 -13.52 4.59 9.70
C GLY A 117 -12.02 4.60 9.38
N LEU A 118 -11.51 3.65 8.60
CA LEU A 118 -10.12 3.67 8.12
C LEU A 118 -9.88 4.78 7.12
N VAL A 119 -10.79 4.99 6.16
CA VAL A 119 -10.73 6.10 5.20
C VAL A 119 -10.60 7.42 5.97
N THR A 120 -11.51 7.65 6.92
CA THR A 120 -11.48 8.87 7.74
C THR A 120 -10.15 9.03 8.49
N ARG A 121 -9.63 7.98 9.12
CA ARG A 121 -8.39 8.04 9.92
C ARG A 121 -7.14 8.25 9.08
N VAL A 122 -7.02 7.55 7.95
CA VAL A 122 -5.86 7.70 7.05
C VAL A 122 -5.80 9.12 6.51
N VAL A 123 -6.95 9.75 6.27
CA VAL A 123 -7.05 11.10 5.72
C VAL A 123 -6.87 12.18 6.80
N THR A 124 -7.42 11.99 8.01
CA THR A 124 -7.56 13.10 8.98
C THR A 124 -6.72 13.01 10.24
N GLN A 125 -6.44 11.81 10.78
CA GLN A 125 -5.77 11.69 12.10
C GLN A 125 -4.89 10.45 12.29
N PRO A 126 -3.59 10.50 12.01
CA PRO A 126 -2.69 9.34 12.21
C PRO A 126 -2.24 9.10 13.66
N LYS A 127 -2.75 9.80 14.68
CA LYS A 127 -2.15 9.80 16.03
C LYS A 127 -2.98 9.21 17.16
N GLU A 128 -4.23 8.81 16.95
CA GLU A 128 -5.01 8.21 18.05
C GLU A 128 -4.69 6.73 18.24
N ARG A 129 -4.14 6.42 19.41
CA ARG A 129 -3.79 5.05 19.89
C ARG A 129 -5.06 4.32 20.35
N SER A 130 -5.88 3.83 19.42
CA SER A 130 -6.93 2.86 19.71
C SER A 130 -6.56 1.49 19.14
N ARG A 131 -7.32 0.43 19.45
CA ARG A 131 -7.16 -0.87 18.77
C ARG A 131 -7.23 -0.65 17.26
N LEU A 132 -6.10 -0.90 16.59
CA LEU A 132 -5.88 -0.46 15.22
C LEU A 132 -6.39 -1.45 14.17
N GLY A 133 -6.84 -2.63 14.57
CA GLY A 133 -7.20 -3.69 13.64
C GLY A 133 -8.39 -4.53 14.08
N ILE A 134 -8.81 -5.42 13.18
CA ILE A 134 -9.80 -6.45 13.45
C ILE A 134 -9.21 -7.84 13.17
N ALA A 135 -9.64 -8.84 13.93
CA ALA A 135 -9.33 -10.23 13.69
C ALA A 135 -10.62 -11.00 13.37
N LEU A 136 -10.79 -11.41 12.11
CA LEU A 136 -11.91 -12.24 11.65
C LEU A 136 -11.58 -13.71 11.97
N CYS A 137 -12.23 -14.25 12.99
CA CYS A 137 -11.93 -15.57 13.55
C CYS A 137 -13.13 -16.51 13.41
N GLY A 138 -12.91 -17.80 13.08
CA GLY A 138 -13.97 -18.77 13.13
C GLY A 138 -14.03 -19.69 11.93
N ARG A 139 -15.18 -20.35 11.73
CA ARG A 139 -15.35 -21.48 10.81
C ARG A 139 -15.02 -21.13 9.34
N THR A 140 -14.57 -22.12 8.59
CA THR A 140 -14.42 -22.03 7.13
C THR A 140 -15.77 -21.79 6.47
N GLY A 141 -15.77 -21.13 5.30
CA GLY A 141 -16.99 -20.88 4.51
C GLY A 141 -17.94 -19.80 5.06
N THR A 142 -17.58 -19.10 6.13
CA THR A 142 -18.38 -18.00 6.70
C THR A 142 -18.19 -16.66 5.97
N GLY A 143 -17.41 -16.61 4.89
CA GLY A 143 -17.21 -15.38 4.11
C GLY A 143 -16.17 -14.40 4.69
N LYS A 144 -15.28 -14.81 5.60
CA LYS A 144 -14.22 -13.93 6.16
C LYS A 144 -13.33 -13.32 5.09
N THR A 145 -12.86 -14.14 4.15
CA THR A 145 -12.04 -13.70 3.01
C THR A 145 -12.82 -12.71 2.13
N HIS A 146 -14.10 -12.95 1.87
CA HIS A 146 -14.98 -12.03 1.14
C HIS A 146 -15.08 -10.68 1.87
N LEU A 147 -15.37 -10.66 3.15
CA LEU A 147 -15.45 -9.41 3.94
C LEU A 147 -14.12 -8.63 3.95
N ALA A 148 -13.00 -9.33 4.05
CA ALA A 148 -11.69 -8.70 4.01
C ALA A 148 -11.35 -8.17 2.61
N SER A 149 -11.73 -8.88 1.55
CA SER A 149 -11.60 -8.41 0.16
C SER A 149 -12.50 -7.20 -0.08
N SER A 150 -13.73 -7.19 0.45
CA SER A 150 -14.61 -6.02 0.38
C SER A 150 -13.99 -4.79 1.05
N ILE A 151 -13.33 -4.96 2.21
CA ILE A 151 -12.58 -3.87 2.85
C ILE A 151 -11.43 -3.42 1.94
N TYR A 152 -10.67 -4.35 1.36
CA TYR A 152 -9.57 -4.05 0.46
C TYR A 152 -10.02 -3.20 -0.73
N TYR A 153 -11.06 -3.64 -1.45
CA TYR A 153 -11.57 -2.92 -2.63
C TYR A 153 -12.20 -1.58 -2.27
N HIS A 154 -12.90 -1.50 -1.13
CA HIS A 154 -13.42 -0.23 -0.62
C HIS A 154 -12.29 0.78 -0.39
N LEU A 155 -11.19 0.38 0.27
CA LEU A 155 -10.03 1.24 0.49
C LEU A 155 -9.37 1.65 -0.82
N LYS A 156 -9.25 0.74 -1.79
CA LYS A 156 -8.71 1.05 -3.14
C LYS A 156 -9.56 2.08 -3.86
N ALA A 157 -10.88 1.97 -3.82
CA ALA A 157 -11.80 2.94 -4.42
C ALA A 157 -11.64 4.35 -3.82
N GLU A 158 -11.27 4.44 -2.54
CA GLU A 158 -10.99 5.70 -1.85
C GLU A 158 -9.53 6.19 -2.02
N GLY A 159 -8.76 5.59 -2.94
CA GLY A 159 -7.38 5.98 -3.21
C GLY A 159 -6.38 5.59 -2.12
N ILE A 160 -6.76 4.68 -1.23
CA ILE A 160 -5.88 4.11 -0.21
C ILE A 160 -5.29 2.81 -0.76
N GLU A 161 -3.99 2.60 -0.60
CA GLU A 161 -3.30 1.40 -1.07
C GLU A 161 -3.11 0.39 0.08
N PRO A 162 -4.04 -0.57 0.27
CA PRO A 162 -3.88 -1.66 1.21
C PRO A 162 -2.97 -2.74 0.62
N VAL A 163 -2.40 -3.58 1.48
CA VAL A 163 -1.73 -4.82 1.08
C VAL A 163 -2.50 -6.00 1.61
N TYR A 164 -2.83 -6.92 0.72
CA TYR A 164 -3.46 -8.19 1.05
C TYR A 164 -2.48 -9.32 0.72
N MET A 165 -2.21 -10.20 1.67
CA MET A 165 -1.40 -11.39 1.43
C MET A 165 -1.80 -12.53 2.35
N ARG A 166 -1.52 -13.76 1.91
CA ARG A 166 -1.62 -14.93 2.77
C ARG A 166 -0.46 -14.98 3.74
N ALA A 167 -0.67 -15.57 4.92
CA ALA A 167 0.39 -15.78 5.89
C ALA A 167 1.57 -16.58 5.31
N SER A 168 1.29 -17.57 4.45
CA SER A 168 2.32 -18.34 3.76
C SER A 168 3.22 -17.48 2.87
N THR A 169 2.63 -16.56 2.10
CA THR A 169 3.35 -15.60 1.26
C THR A 169 4.17 -14.65 2.13
N PHE A 170 3.58 -14.11 3.20
CA PHE A 170 4.27 -13.26 4.15
C PHE A 170 5.54 -13.93 4.71
N PHE A 171 5.43 -15.14 5.20
CA PHE A 171 6.58 -15.86 5.75
C PHE A 171 7.60 -16.28 4.68
N THR A 172 7.16 -16.64 3.47
CA THR A 172 8.06 -16.97 2.37
C THR A 172 8.95 -15.80 1.98
N ILE A 173 8.37 -14.61 1.91
CA ILE A 173 9.10 -13.38 1.61
C ILE A 173 10.18 -13.12 2.68
N PHE A 174 9.83 -13.28 3.97
CA PHE A 174 10.80 -13.09 5.05
C PHE A 174 11.89 -14.15 5.08
N ARG A 175 11.61 -15.41 4.70
CA ARG A 175 12.67 -16.44 4.57
C ARG A 175 13.66 -16.12 3.44
N GLY A 176 13.22 -15.44 2.39
CA GLY A 176 14.09 -15.00 1.30
C GLY A 176 14.82 -13.69 1.56
N ALA A 177 14.43 -12.93 2.60
CA ALA A 177 15.02 -11.64 2.93
C ALA A 177 16.12 -11.80 3.99
N THR A 178 17.24 -11.11 3.83
CA THR A 178 18.35 -11.12 4.79
C THR A 178 18.89 -9.72 5.03
N GLY A 179 19.35 -9.45 6.26
CA GLY A 179 20.05 -8.23 6.61
C GLY A 179 19.28 -6.95 6.25
N VAL A 180 19.86 -6.09 5.43
CA VAL A 180 19.29 -4.79 5.05
C VAL A 180 17.94 -4.93 4.35
N SER A 181 17.75 -5.97 3.52
CA SER A 181 16.48 -6.21 2.81
C SER A 181 15.34 -6.56 3.77
N GLU A 182 15.62 -7.33 4.80
CA GLU A 182 14.66 -7.68 5.86
C GLU A 182 14.21 -6.44 6.65
N VAL A 183 15.15 -5.62 7.11
CA VAL A 183 14.87 -4.36 7.83
C VAL A 183 14.04 -3.41 6.96
N LYS A 184 14.36 -3.33 5.66
CA LYS A 184 13.62 -2.52 4.71
C LYS A 184 12.18 -3.01 4.57
N MET A 185 11.98 -4.32 4.50
CA MET A 185 10.66 -4.95 4.38
C MET A 185 9.80 -4.72 5.62
N ILE A 186 10.34 -4.92 6.82
CA ILE A 186 9.63 -4.61 8.09
C ILE A 186 9.21 -3.14 8.10
N ARG A 187 10.10 -2.23 7.69
CA ARG A 187 9.79 -0.80 7.62
C ARG A 187 8.70 -0.48 6.60
N GLN A 188 8.72 -1.11 5.44
CA GLN A 188 7.72 -0.91 4.38
C GLN A 188 6.36 -1.46 4.81
N LEU A 189 6.27 -2.73 5.24
CA LEU A 189 5.04 -3.34 5.75
C LEU A 189 4.52 -2.61 7.00
N GLY A 190 5.41 -2.08 7.81
CA GLY A 190 5.08 -1.24 8.97
C GLY A 190 4.42 0.10 8.61
N ARG A 191 4.41 0.51 7.34
CA ARG A 191 3.88 1.80 6.86
C ARG A 191 2.79 1.68 5.81
N VAL A 192 2.46 0.46 5.36
CA VAL A 192 1.30 0.25 4.48
C VAL A 192 0.02 0.77 5.13
N SER A 193 -0.84 1.39 4.36
CA SER A 193 -2.07 2.01 4.85
C SER A 193 -2.96 1.02 5.61
N CYS A 194 -3.13 -0.18 5.08
CA CYS A 194 -3.78 -1.31 5.73
C CYS A 194 -3.09 -2.62 5.31
N LEU A 195 -2.72 -3.46 6.26
CA LEU A 195 -2.17 -4.80 6.01
C LEU A 195 -3.24 -5.84 6.34
N ILE A 196 -3.58 -6.67 5.35
CA ILE A 196 -4.52 -7.78 5.49
C ILE A 196 -3.72 -9.07 5.38
N LEU A 197 -3.73 -9.87 6.45
CA LEU A 197 -3.06 -11.17 6.49
C LEU A 197 -4.11 -12.27 6.61
N ASP A 198 -4.23 -13.08 5.55
CA ASP A 198 -5.19 -14.19 5.50
C ASP A 198 -4.55 -15.53 5.86
N GLU A 199 -5.36 -16.46 6.32
CA GLU A 199 -4.99 -17.82 6.73
C GLU A 199 -3.97 -17.89 7.87
N ILE A 200 -3.97 -16.93 8.80
CA ILE A 200 -3.10 -16.96 9.99
C ILE A 200 -3.48 -18.14 10.88
N GLY A 201 -2.46 -18.85 11.37
CA GLY A 201 -2.64 -19.95 12.32
C GLY A 201 -3.11 -21.27 11.69
N ARG A 202 -2.99 -21.43 10.36
CA ARG A 202 -3.26 -22.70 9.67
C ARG A 202 -2.33 -23.83 10.14
N SER A 203 -1.12 -23.47 10.55
CA SER A 203 -0.14 -24.32 11.23
C SER A 203 0.50 -23.56 12.39
N ALA A 204 1.10 -24.26 13.33
CA ALA A 204 1.91 -23.64 14.37
C ALA A 204 3.06 -22.86 13.71
N LEU A 205 3.29 -21.64 14.21
CA LEU A 205 4.38 -20.82 13.71
C LEU A 205 5.73 -21.30 14.26
N THR A 206 6.73 -21.29 13.42
CA THR A 206 8.11 -21.41 13.87
C THR A 206 8.50 -20.18 14.69
N PRO A 207 9.52 -20.26 15.57
CA PRO A 207 9.98 -19.08 16.31
C PRO A 207 10.39 -17.91 15.40
N PHE A 208 10.94 -18.20 14.23
CA PHE A 208 11.28 -17.20 13.23
C PHE A 208 10.02 -16.48 12.70
N GLU A 209 9.00 -17.25 12.31
CA GLU A 209 7.73 -16.68 11.78
C GLU A 209 6.99 -15.86 12.82
N ALA A 210 6.94 -16.34 14.05
CA ALA A 210 6.35 -15.62 15.17
C ALA A 210 7.06 -14.27 15.41
N ASN A 211 8.38 -14.27 15.37
CA ASN A 211 9.20 -13.07 15.52
C ASN A 211 8.95 -12.06 14.40
N LYS A 212 8.94 -12.51 13.13
CA LYS A 212 8.70 -11.62 11.98
C LYS A 212 7.30 -11.02 11.99
N LEU A 213 6.30 -11.81 12.33
CA LEU A 213 4.93 -11.30 12.50
C LEU A 213 4.87 -10.25 13.61
N GLN A 214 5.50 -10.52 14.76
CA GLN A 214 5.55 -9.57 15.86
C GLN A 214 6.25 -8.27 15.48
N GLU A 215 7.42 -8.33 14.85
CA GLU A 215 8.19 -7.16 14.43
C GLU A 215 7.37 -6.25 13.49
N VAL A 216 6.65 -6.84 12.53
CA VAL A 216 5.79 -6.08 11.61
C VAL A 216 4.60 -5.48 12.33
N LEU A 217 3.89 -6.25 13.19
CA LEU A 217 2.75 -5.74 13.95
C LEU A 217 3.17 -4.62 14.91
N ASP A 218 4.33 -4.74 15.56
CA ASP A 218 4.88 -3.70 16.42
C ASP A 218 5.27 -2.43 15.63
N ALA A 219 5.84 -2.59 14.45
CA ALA A 219 6.14 -1.46 13.57
C ALA A 219 4.87 -0.74 13.13
N ARG A 220 3.80 -1.49 12.79
CA ARG A 220 2.50 -0.94 12.42
C ARG A 220 1.82 -0.21 13.57
N ALA A 221 1.84 -0.80 14.76
CA ALA A 221 1.31 -0.19 15.97
C ALA A 221 2.00 1.12 16.31
N ARG A 222 3.34 1.17 16.22
CA ARG A 222 4.11 2.41 16.43
C ARG A 222 3.79 3.50 15.42
N ASN A 223 3.53 3.11 14.18
CA ASN A 223 3.21 4.05 13.09
C ASN A 223 1.72 4.42 13.04
N GLY A 224 0.85 3.76 13.81
CA GLY A 224 -0.59 4.02 13.83
C GLY A 224 -1.35 3.47 12.61
N TYR A 225 -0.81 2.43 11.93
CA TYR A 225 -1.46 1.82 10.77
C TYR A 225 -2.25 0.56 11.13
N PRO A 226 -3.50 0.43 10.64
CA PRO A 226 -4.37 -0.70 10.94
C PRO A 226 -3.93 -1.98 10.23
N SER A 227 -4.30 -3.13 10.85
CA SER A 227 -4.13 -4.46 10.27
C SER A 227 -5.42 -5.26 10.37
N ILE A 228 -5.59 -6.21 9.47
CA ILE A 228 -6.68 -7.18 9.48
C ILE A 228 -6.06 -8.57 9.51
N LEU A 229 -6.46 -9.39 10.47
CA LEU A 229 -6.07 -10.80 10.53
C LEU A 229 -7.29 -11.66 10.21
N ILE A 230 -7.06 -12.71 9.42
CA ILE A 230 -8.09 -13.69 9.07
C ILE A 230 -7.60 -15.07 9.47
N THR A 231 -8.43 -15.80 10.21
CA THR A 231 -8.11 -17.15 10.66
C THR A 231 -9.34 -18.06 10.65
N ASN A 232 -9.12 -19.34 10.43
CA ASN A 232 -10.15 -20.37 10.58
C ASN A 232 -10.25 -20.92 12.01
N LEU A 233 -9.42 -20.42 12.91
CA LEU A 233 -9.44 -20.77 14.33
C LEU A 233 -10.37 -19.82 15.12
N GLN A 234 -10.84 -20.28 16.26
CA GLN A 234 -11.38 -19.41 17.30
C GLN A 234 -10.24 -18.59 17.91
N ILE A 235 -10.54 -17.43 18.46
CA ILE A 235 -9.51 -16.49 18.93
C ILE A 235 -8.58 -17.10 20.00
N ASP A 236 -9.12 -17.89 20.91
CA ASP A 236 -8.30 -18.54 21.96
C ASP A 236 -7.36 -19.58 21.38
N LYS A 237 -7.85 -20.42 20.45
CA LYS A 237 -6.99 -21.37 19.71
C LYS A 237 -5.94 -20.67 18.84
N LEU A 238 -6.27 -19.52 18.26
CA LEU A 238 -5.29 -18.71 17.54
C LEU A 238 -4.18 -18.26 18.48
N LYS A 239 -4.52 -17.79 19.67
CA LYS A 239 -3.52 -17.37 20.68
C LYS A 239 -2.63 -18.51 21.10
N ASP A 240 -3.18 -19.70 21.32
CA ASP A 240 -2.41 -20.89 21.64
C ASP A 240 -1.39 -21.24 20.56
N VAL A 241 -1.81 -21.18 19.29
CA VAL A 241 -0.94 -21.45 18.12
C VAL A 241 0.14 -20.41 17.93
N LEU A 242 -0.16 -19.15 18.22
CA LEU A 242 0.77 -18.02 18.04
C LEU A 242 1.77 -17.86 19.20
N GLY A 243 1.47 -18.46 20.36
CA GLY A 243 2.28 -18.36 21.57
C GLY A 243 2.01 -17.05 22.36
N SER A 244 2.45 -17.02 23.61
CA SER A 244 2.09 -16.00 24.59
C SER A 244 2.45 -14.56 24.20
N ALA A 245 3.62 -14.37 23.56
CA ALA A 245 4.08 -13.04 23.17
C ALA A 245 3.18 -12.41 22.08
N LEU A 246 2.87 -13.17 21.02
CA LEU A 246 1.95 -12.72 19.97
C LEU A 246 0.51 -12.65 20.46
N ALA A 247 0.07 -13.57 21.32
CA ALA A 247 -1.26 -13.54 21.92
C ALA A 247 -1.52 -12.21 22.64
N SER A 248 -0.57 -11.74 23.46
CA SER A 248 -0.63 -10.44 24.12
C SER A 248 -0.74 -9.27 23.12
N ARG A 249 -0.02 -9.34 21.99
CA ARG A 249 -0.10 -8.34 20.91
C ARG A 249 -1.46 -8.36 20.20
N ILE A 250 -2.01 -9.55 19.95
CA ILE A 250 -3.36 -9.68 19.35
C ILE A 250 -4.39 -9.02 20.25
N ASP A 251 -4.35 -9.27 21.55
CA ASP A 251 -5.30 -8.66 22.50
C ASP A 251 -5.17 -7.13 22.57
N GLN A 252 -3.98 -6.62 22.40
CA GLN A 252 -3.71 -5.18 22.42
C GLN A 252 -4.14 -4.48 21.13
N LEU A 253 -3.89 -5.10 19.97
CA LEU A 253 -3.94 -4.44 18.66
C LEU A 253 -5.20 -4.77 17.86
N PHE A 254 -5.95 -5.82 18.20
CA PHE A 254 -7.07 -6.28 17.39
C PHE A 254 -8.35 -6.41 18.19
N PHE A 255 -9.45 -6.08 17.53
CA PHE A 255 -10.78 -6.41 18.00
C PHE A 255 -11.20 -7.75 17.36
N PRO A 256 -11.38 -8.82 18.15
CA PRO A 256 -11.77 -10.11 17.62
C PRO A 256 -13.24 -10.10 17.19
N ILE A 257 -13.50 -10.64 16.00
CA ILE A 257 -14.84 -10.80 15.43
C ILE A 257 -15.05 -12.28 15.16
N ALA A 258 -15.98 -12.90 15.88
CA ALA A 258 -16.32 -14.29 15.71
C ALA A 258 -17.23 -14.51 14.50
N CYS A 259 -16.82 -15.37 13.57
CA CYS A 259 -17.55 -15.79 12.38
C CYS A 259 -17.89 -17.28 12.52
N MET A 260 -18.99 -17.59 13.23
CA MET A 260 -19.29 -18.98 13.67
C MET A 260 -20.52 -19.60 13.01
N TRP A 261 -21.14 -18.92 12.06
CA TRP A 261 -22.31 -19.43 11.31
C TRP A 261 -21.95 -20.53 10.33
N SER A 262 -22.94 -21.12 9.67
CA SER A 262 -22.80 -22.23 8.73
C SER A 262 -22.04 -21.81 7.46
N ASP A 263 -21.37 -22.79 6.82
CA ASP A 263 -20.65 -22.60 5.56
C ASP A 263 -21.63 -22.24 4.43
N TYR A 264 -21.37 -21.09 3.80
CA TYR A 264 -22.16 -20.60 2.67
C TYR A 264 -22.00 -21.48 1.42
N ARG A 265 -20.79 -21.99 1.18
CA ARG A 265 -20.45 -22.82 0.00
C ARG A 265 -21.27 -24.11 -0.07
N VAL A 266 -21.59 -24.70 1.07
CA VAL A 266 -22.40 -25.93 1.12
C VAL A 266 -23.83 -25.68 0.65
N LYS A 267 -24.38 -24.50 0.96
CA LYS A 267 -25.73 -24.13 0.49
C LYS A 267 -25.77 -23.86 -1.01
N GLU A 268 -24.75 -23.22 -1.54
CA GLU A 268 -24.66 -22.87 -2.95
C GLU A 268 -24.44 -24.11 -3.83
N SER A 269 -23.53 -24.99 -3.43
CA SER A 269 -23.24 -26.26 -4.16
C SER A 269 -24.45 -27.20 -4.21
N ALA A 270 -25.20 -27.29 -3.12
CA ALA A 270 -26.40 -28.15 -3.05
C ALA A 270 -27.58 -27.58 -3.86
N ALA A 271 -27.65 -26.26 -4.03
CA ALA A 271 -28.72 -25.60 -4.79
C ALA A 271 -28.50 -25.60 -6.31
N ASN A 272 -27.21 -25.64 -6.76
CA ASN A 272 -26.85 -25.42 -8.15
C ASN A 272 -26.47 -26.70 -8.93
N LEU A 273 -26.28 -27.85 -8.26
CA LEU A 273 -25.94 -29.11 -8.93
C LEU A 273 -27.17 -29.98 -9.10
N LYS A 274 -27.83 -29.91 -10.26
CA LYS A 274 -28.69 -31.00 -10.69
C LYS A 274 -27.80 -32.11 -11.25
N PRO A 275 -27.94 -33.37 -10.78
CA PRO A 275 -27.13 -34.51 -11.27
C PRO A 275 -27.17 -34.68 -12.78
N GLU A 276 -28.26 -34.25 -13.41
CA GLU A 276 -28.54 -34.34 -14.86
C GLU A 276 -27.72 -33.33 -15.72
N GLU A 277 -27.07 -32.36 -15.12
CA GLU A 277 -26.27 -31.33 -15.82
C GLU A 277 -24.76 -31.60 -15.72
N VAL A 278 -24.34 -32.62 -14.96
CA VAL A 278 -22.92 -32.93 -14.68
C VAL A 278 -22.43 -34.19 -15.36
N PHE A 279 -23.32 -35.04 -15.89
CA PHE A 279 -22.97 -36.30 -16.57
C PHE A 279 -23.63 -36.44 -17.93
#